data_3df6f498dcdb12d360cdb20bf5f7ebec
#
_entry.id   3df6f498dcdb12d360cdb20bf5f7ebec
#
_cell.length_a   1.000
_cell.length_b   1.000
_cell.length_c   1.000
_cell.angle_alpha   90.00
_cell.angle_beta   90.00
_cell.angle_gamma   90.00
#
_symmetry.space_group_name_H-M   'P 1'
#
loop_
_entity.id
_entity.type
_entity.pdbx_description
1 polymer ?
#
loop_
_entity_poly.entity_id
_entity_poly.type
_entity_poly.pdbx_seq_one_letter_code
_entity_poly.pdbx_strand_id
1 'polypeptide(L)'
;FNRGRASAAERVEIDVSHNALAGGLLCADGQWRQIVTIEDALKGGCTLFDIEQLKRENSADDFKNLFMCEFVDDKASVFPFEELQRCMVDTLEEWEDYAPFATNPFGSRPVWIGYDPSHRGDSAGCVVLAPPVVAGGKFRILERHQWKGMDFAPQAESIRKLTEKYNVEYIGIDATGLGVGVFQLVRSFYPAARDIRYTPEMKTAMVLKAKDVIRRGCLEYDVSATDITSSFMAIRKTMTSSGRSATYEASRSEEASHADLAWATM
;
A
#
# COMPACT_ATOMS: atom_id res chain seq x y z
N PHE A 1 12.64 -7.96 3.02
CA PHE A 1 12.79 -9.38 2.71
C PHE A 1 12.79 -9.54 1.19
N ASN A 2 13.98 -9.68 0.62
CA ASN A 2 14.12 -10.04 -0.78
C ASN A 2 13.80 -11.54 -0.89
N ARG A 3 12.53 -11.90 -1.08
CA ARG A 3 12.19 -13.23 -1.58
C ARG A 3 12.65 -13.24 -3.03
N GLY A 4 13.70 -14.00 -3.34
CA GLY A 4 14.20 -14.14 -4.69
C GLY A 4 13.06 -14.51 -5.64
N ARG A 5 13.17 -14.03 -6.85
CA ARG A 5 12.28 -14.33 -7.98
C ARG A 5 12.20 -15.85 -8.17
N ALA A 6 11.18 -16.47 -7.61
CA ALA A 6 10.77 -17.81 -7.97
C ALA A 6 9.50 -17.67 -8.81
N SER A 7 9.45 -18.34 -9.94
CA SER A 7 8.25 -18.43 -10.77
C SER A 7 7.08 -18.95 -9.93
N ALA A 8 5.85 -18.61 -10.27
CA ALA A 8 4.64 -18.99 -9.54
C ALA A 8 4.50 -20.52 -9.31
N ALA A 9 5.24 -21.34 -10.07
CA ALA A 9 5.27 -22.80 -9.97
C ALA A 9 6.19 -23.35 -8.86
N GLU A 10 7.08 -22.53 -8.28
CA GLU A 10 8.12 -22.98 -7.34
C GLU A 10 8.14 -22.17 -6.04
N ARG A 11 7.00 -21.78 -5.51
CA ARG A 11 6.94 -21.14 -4.20
C ARG A 11 7.21 -22.17 -3.11
N VAL A 12 8.46 -22.28 -2.68
CA VAL A 12 8.85 -23.08 -1.52
C VAL A 12 8.41 -22.32 -0.27
N GLU A 13 7.59 -22.96 0.56
CA GLU A 13 7.24 -22.43 1.88
C GLU A 13 8.46 -22.47 2.77
N ILE A 14 8.95 -21.31 3.21
CA ILE A 14 10.15 -21.19 4.06
C ILE A 14 9.68 -20.74 5.44
N ASP A 15 10.04 -21.49 6.47
CA ASP A 15 9.86 -21.06 7.85
C ASP A 15 10.75 -19.85 8.13
N VAL A 16 10.14 -18.69 8.29
CA VAL A 16 10.79 -17.40 8.56
C VAL A 16 10.74 -17.02 10.06
N SER A 17 10.44 -17.99 10.94
CA SER A 17 10.48 -17.75 12.39
C SER A 17 11.89 -17.48 12.88
N HIS A 18 12.02 -16.76 14.00
CA HIS A 18 13.32 -16.55 14.66
C HIS A 18 13.97 -17.89 15.05
N ASN A 19 13.20 -18.86 15.55
CA ASN A 19 13.71 -20.17 15.92
C ASN A 19 14.36 -20.93 14.77
N ALA A 20 13.81 -20.83 13.57
CA ALA A 20 14.35 -21.47 12.38
C ALA A 20 15.57 -20.74 11.82
N LEU A 21 15.63 -19.41 11.93
CA LEU A 21 16.64 -18.59 11.26
C LEU A 21 17.65 -17.90 12.16
N ALA A 22 17.59 -18.05 13.48
CA ALA A 22 18.52 -17.40 14.43
C ALA A 22 20.00 -17.76 14.17
N GLY A 23 20.28 -19.00 13.81
CA GLY A 23 21.63 -19.47 13.47
C GLY A 23 22.06 -19.21 12.02
N GLY A 24 21.16 -18.70 11.21
CA GLY A 24 21.32 -18.63 9.75
C GLY A 24 21.11 -20.00 9.06
N LEU A 25 20.44 -19.99 7.94
CA LEU A 25 20.08 -21.19 7.19
C LEU A 25 20.17 -20.93 5.68
N LEU A 26 20.78 -21.88 4.95
CA LEU A 26 20.66 -21.92 3.50
C LEU A 26 19.30 -22.55 3.15
N CYS A 27 18.38 -21.73 2.66
CA CYS A 27 17.02 -22.15 2.37
C CYS A 27 16.94 -22.95 1.06
N ALA A 28 15.82 -23.66 0.85
CA ALA A 28 15.60 -24.52 -0.32
C ALA A 28 15.65 -23.77 -1.66
N ASP A 29 15.43 -22.44 -1.66
CA ASP A 29 15.60 -21.56 -2.82
C ASP A 29 17.05 -21.12 -3.08
N GLY A 30 18.02 -21.70 -2.36
CA GLY A 30 19.45 -21.39 -2.48
C GLY A 30 19.87 -20.06 -1.84
N GLN A 31 18.99 -19.37 -1.12
CA GLN A 31 19.34 -18.13 -0.45
C GLN A 31 19.69 -18.38 1.03
N TRP A 32 20.75 -17.73 1.48
CA TRP A 32 21.08 -17.68 2.91
C TRP A 32 20.18 -16.67 3.61
N ARG A 33 19.55 -17.08 4.71
CA ARG A 33 18.72 -16.23 5.55
C ARG A 33 19.13 -16.33 7.00
N GLN A 34 19.10 -15.20 7.69
CA GLN A 34 19.31 -15.12 9.12
C GLN A 34 18.41 -14.04 9.71
N ILE A 35 17.88 -14.31 10.91
CA ILE A 35 17.19 -13.31 11.73
C ILE A 35 18.06 -13.00 12.92
N VAL A 36 18.38 -11.72 13.13
CA VAL A 36 19.13 -11.23 14.28
C VAL A 36 18.27 -10.19 14.97
N THR A 37 17.82 -10.49 16.18
CA THR A 37 17.06 -9.55 17.01
C THR A 37 18.00 -8.63 17.79
N ILE A 38 17.46 -7.57 18.42
CA ILE A 38 18.27 -6.73 19.31
C ILE A 38 18.79 -7.52 20.50
N GLU A 39 18.05 -8.50 20.98
CA GLU A 39 18.50 -9.39 22.06
C GLU A 39 19.69 -10.25 21.64
N ASP A 40 19.68 -10.76 20.41
CA ASP A 40 20.82 -11.52 19.86
C ASP A 40 22.03 -10.62 19.68
N ALA A 41 21.86 -9.38 19.24
CA ALA A 41 22.93 -8.40 19.12
C ALA A 41 23.58 -8.10 20.48
N LEU A 42 22.80 -7.92 21.54
CA LEU A 42 23.31 -7.72 22.90
C LEU A 42 24.02 -8.95 23.45
N LYS A 43 23.46 -10.15 23.26
CA LYS A 43 24.12 -11.40 23.60
C LYS A 43 25.45 -11.56 22.85
N GLY A 44 25.55 -11.06 21.62
CA GLY A 44 26.73 -11.00 20.80
C GLY A 44 27.73 -9.90 21.21
N GLY A 45 27.47 -9.12 22.25
CA GLY A 45 28.36 -8.09 22.79
C GLY A 45 28.16 -6.70 22.24
N CYS A 46 27.04 -6.43 21.53
CA CYS A 46 26.68 -5.08 21.11
C CYS A 46 26.28 -4.23 22.33
N THR A 47 26.91 -3.07 22.51
CA THR A 47 26.64 -2.14 23.62
C THR A 47 26.07 -0.81 23.16
N LEU A 48 25.64 -0.72 21.89
CA LEU A 48 25.19 0.53 21.28
C LEU A 48 23.76 0.89 21.64
N PHE A 49 22.96 -0.04 22.17
CA PHE A 49 21.54 0.15 22.40
C PHE A 49 21.18 -0.07 23.86
N ASP A 50 20.33 0.82 24.40
CA ASP A 50 19.63 0.65 25.68
C ASP A 50 18.21 0.15 25.39
N ILE A 51 17.95 -1.14 25.68
CA ILE A 51 16.64 -1.76 25.45
C ILE A 51 15.52 -1.05 26.22
N GLU A 52 15.79 -0.63 27.46
CA GLU A 52 14.77 0.01 28.27
C GLU A 52 14.42 1.41 27.76
N GLN A 53 15.40 2.11 27.17
CA GLN A 53 15.15 3.36 26.46
C GLN A 53 14.32 3.11 25.20
N LEU A 54 14.70 2.15 24.38
CA LEU A 54 13.97 1.81 23.15
C LEU A 54 12.53 1.38 23.40
N LYS A 55 12.28 0.61 24.48
CA LYS A 55 10.93 0.25 24.90
C LYS A 55 10.08 1.43 25.39
N ARG A 56 10.71 2.47 25.92
CA ARG A 56 10.01 3.69 26.34
C ARG A 56 9.71 4.62 25.15
N GLU A 57 10.57 4.62 24.16
CA GLU A 57 10.45 5.48 22.98
C GLU A 57 9.53 4.90 21.89
N ASN A 58 9.30 3.59 21.92
CA ASN A 58 8.51 2.89 20.91
C ASN A 58 7.28 2.22 21.56
N SER A 59 6.21 2.07 20.79
CA SER A 59 5.09 1.22 21.21
C SER A 59 5.56 -0.24 21.33
N ALA A 60 4.81 -1.09 22.08
CA ALA A 60 5.13 -2.50 22.20
C ALA A 60 5.16 -3.22 20.85
N ASP A 61 4.31 -2.79 19.92
CA ASP A 61 4.22 -3.38 18.59
C ASP A 61 5.37 -2.90 17.69
N ASP A 62 5.72 -1.60 17.74
CA ASP A 62 6.88 -1.07 17.02
C ASP A 62 8.18 -1.68 17.52
N PHE A 63 8.33 -1.85 18.85
CA PHE A 63 9.51 -2.53 19.41
C PHE A 63 9.65 -3.96 18.89
N LYS A 64 8.56 -4.73 18.84
CA LYS A 64 8.57 -6.09 18.29
C LYS A 64 8.94 -6.11 16.81
N ASN A 65 8.34 -5.22 16.02
CA ASN A 65 8.56 -5.17 14.58
C ASN A 65 9.98 -4.71 14.23
N LEU A 66 10.44 -3.60 14.83
CA LEU A 66 11.71 -2.97 14.47
C LEU A 66 12.94 -3.70 15.08
N PHE A 67 12.81 -4.20 16.31
CA PHE A 67 13.94 -4.70 17.07
C PHE A 67 13.91 -6.20 17.33
N MET A 68 12.74 -6.82 17.32
CA MET A 68 12.59 -8.26 17.52
C MET A 68 12.40 -9.03 16.22
N CYS A 69 12.31 -8.34 15.08
CA CYS A 69 12.00 -8.93 13.76
C CYS A 69 10.70 -9.75 13.77
N GLU A 70 9.79 -9.46 14.71
CA GLU A 70 8.46 -10.04 14.75
C GLU A 70 7.56 -9.22 13.84
N PHE A 71 6.90 -9.88 12.90
CA PHE A 71 5.83 -9.22 12.17
C PHE A 71 4.66 -8.99 13.11
N VAL A 72 4.49 -7.73 13.53
CA VAL A 72 3.40 -7.35 14.42
C VAL A 72 2.08 -7.71 13.76
N ASP A 73 1.38 -8.49 14.47
CA ASP A 73 0.06 -9.08 14.31
C ASP A 73 -0.69 -8.66 13.04
N ASP A 74 -0.46 -9.44 12.00
CA ASP A 74 -1.26 -9.48 10.79
C ASP A 74 -2.77 -9.64 11.08
N LYS A 75 -3.12 -10.16 12.25
CA LYS A 75 -4.51 -10.33 12.72
C LYS A 75 -5.21 -9.01 13.05
N ALA A 76 -4.46 -7.95 13.37
CA ALA A 76 -5.04 -6.63 13.59
C ALA A 76 -5.26 -5.86 12.28
N SER A 77 -4.54 -6.20 11.21
CA SER A 77 -4.76 -5.59 9.90
C SER A 77 -6.06 -6.08 9.28
N VAL A 78 -6.76 -5.14 8.64
CA VAL A 78 -7.95 -5.46 7.84
C VAL A 78 -7.59 -6.22 6.56
N PHE A 79 -6.35 -6.03 6.08
CA PHE A 79 -5.77 -6.64 4.89
C PHE A 79 -4.53 -7.46 5.27
N PRO A 80 -4.68 -8.79 5.50
CA PRO A 80 -3.57 -9.66 5.85
C PRO A 80 -2.50 -9.71 4.77
N PHE A 81 -1.22 -9.73 5.17
CA PHE A 81 -0.11 -9.77 4.23
C PHE A 81 -0.19 -10.96 3.26
N GLU A 82 -0.63 -12.12 3.74
CA GLU A 82 -0.80 -13.31 2.91
C GLU A 82 -1.79 -13.11 1.76
N GLU A 83 -2.88 -12.37 2.00
CA GLU A 83 -3.86 -12.04 0.96
C GLU A 83 -3.25 -11.02 -0.04
N LEU A 84 -2.53 -10.02 0.45
CA LEU A 84 -1.85 -9.01 -0.38
C LEU A 84 -0.71 -9.63 -1.21
N GLN A 85 0.02 -10.59 -0.66
CA GLN A 85 1.08 -11.29 -1.36
C GLN A 85 0.60 -12.01 -2.63
N ARG A 86 -0.64 -12.50 -2.64
CA ARG A 86 -1.25 -13.12 -3.82
C ARG A 86 -1.55 -12.11 -4.94
N CYS A 87 -1.58 -10.83 -4.60
CA CYS A 87 -1.80 -9.73 -5.54
C CYS A 87 -0.50 -9.21 -6.17
N MET A 88 0.67 -9.64 -5.67
CA MET A 88 1.97 -9.21 -6.17
C MET A 88 2.40 -10.03 -7.37
N VAL A 89 2.76 -9.36 -8.45
CA VAL A 89 3.23 -9.97 -9.69
C VAL A 89 4.52 -9.27 -10.17
N ASP A 90 5.34 -9.95 -10.97
CA ASP A 90 6.39 -9.27 -11.73
C ASP A 90 5.75 -8.67 -12.98
N THR A 91 5.49 -7.37 -12.93
CA THR A 91 4.75 -6.69 -14.00
C THR A 91 5.51 -6.64 -15.32
N LEU A 92 6.83 -6.72 -15.31
CA LEU A 92 7.64 -6.75 -16.53
C LEU A 92 7.63 -8.12 -17.20
N GLU A 93 7.39 -9.17 -16.46
CA GLU A 93 7.30 -10.54 -16.98
C GLU A 93 5.85 -10.95 -17.31
N GLU A 94 4.87 -10.53 -16.49
CA GLU A 94 3.49 -11.02 -16.59
C GLU A 94 2.56 -10.11 -17.40
N TRP A 95 2.88 -8.80 -17.52
CA TRP A 95 2.01 -7.86 -18.25
C TRP A 95 2.56 -7.49 -19.62
N GLU A 96 2.40 -8.37 -20.60
CA GLU A 96 2.83 -8.16 -21.99
C GLU A 96 2.22 -6.90 -22.63
N ASP A 97 1.11 -6.44 -22.10
CA ASP A 97 0.29 -5.35 -22.61
C ASP A 97 0.54 -4.01 -21.91
N TYR A 98 1.55 -3.93 -21.04
CA TYR A 98 1.95 -2.73 -20.31
C TYR A 98 3.44 -2.42 -20.48
N ALA A 99 3.75 -1.22 -20.99
CA ALA A 99 5.12 -0.78 -21.22
C ALA A 99 5.41 0.48 -20.37
N PRO A 100 5.83 0.35 -19.09
CA PRO A 100 5.90 1.45 -18.12
C PRO A 100 6.79 2.64 -18.56
N PHE A 101 7.76 2.39 -19.43
CA PHE A 101 8.70 3.40 -19.92
C PHE A 101 8.28 4.05 -21.24
N ALA A 102 7.17 3.63 -21.85
CA ALA A 102 6.66 4.23 -23.07
C ALA A 102 5.92 5.54 -22.78
N THR A 103 5.83 6.40 -23.79
CA THR A 103 5.05 7.66 -23.71
C THR A 103 3.57 7.40 -23.46
N ASN A 104 3.05 6.31 -24.02
CA ASN A 104 1.69 5.82 -23.78
C ASN A 104 1.77 4.38 -23.27
N PRO A 105 1.95 4.17 -21.96
CA PRO A 105 2.30 2.87 -21.42
C PRO A 105 1.24 1.79 -21.54
N PHE A 106 -0.04 2.19 -21.68
CA PHE A 106 -1.17 1.28 -21.70
C PHE A 106 -2.02 1.38 -22.99
N GLY A 107 -1.55 2.14 -23.98
CA GLY A 107 -2.24 2.36 -25.24
C GLY A 107 -3.58 3.07 -25.05
N SER A 108 -4.59 2.71 -25.85
CA SER A 108 -5.93 3.31 -25.79
C SER A 108 -6.84 2.69 -24.73
N ARG A 109 -6.34 1.77 -23.93
CA ARG A 109 -7.17 1.11 -22.91
C ARG A 109 -7.50 2.06 -21.76
N PRO A 110 -8.72 1.96 -21.20
CA PRO A 110 -9.16 2.84 -20.15
C PRO A 110 -8.38 2.61 -18.85
N VAL A 111 -8.14 3.69 -18.14
CA VAL A 111 -7.64 3.66 -16.77
C VAL A 111 -8.49 4.56 -15.88
N TRP A 112 -8.44 4.28 -14.60
CA TRP A 112 -9.02 5.09 -13.54
C TRP A 112 -7.91 5.71 -12.70
N ILE A 113 -8.15 6.90 -12.18
CA ILE A 113 -7.26 7.55 -11.23
C ILE A 113 -8.01 7.70 -9.90
N GLY A 114 -7.44 7.14 -8.85
CA GLY A 114 -7.85 7.40 -7.47
C GLY A 114 -6.87 8.36 -6.81
N TYR A 115 -7.39 9.30 -6.04
CA TYR A 115 -6.57 10.32 -5.43
C TYR A 115 -7.05 10.68 -4.02
N ASP A 116 -6.15 10.47 -3.04
CA ASP A 116 -6.31 10.86 -1.63
C ASP A 116 -5.42 12.07 -1.35
N PRO A 117 -5.98 13.31 -1.35
CA PRO A 117 -5.22 14.54 -1.20
C PRO A 117 -4.75 14.76 0.23
N SER A 118 -3.54 15.27 0.38
CA SER A 118 -3.03 15.78 1.64
C SER A 118 -2.35 17.14 1.45
N HIS A 119 -2.26 17.91 2.53
CA HIS A 119 -1.62 19.23 2.55
C HIS A 119 -0.74 19.36 3.80
N ARG A 120 0.50 19.88 3.62
CA ARG A 120 1.47 20.23 4.67
C ARG A 120 1.64 19.20 5.79
N GLY A 121 2.58 18.28 5.59
CA GLY A 121 3.01 17.31 6.60
C GLY A 121 2.69 15.87 6.27
N ASP A 122 1.50 15.60 5.76
CA ASP A 122 1.10 14.25 5.33
C ASP A 122 1.40 14.02 3.85
N SER A 123 1.39 12.78 3.42
CA SER A 123 1.54 12.38 2.02
C SER A 123 0.18 12.37 1.33
N ALA A 124 0.13 12.87 0.08
CA ALA A 124 -1.01 12.62 -0.81
C ALA A 124 -0.74 11.37 -1.64
N GLY A 125 -1.73 10.49 -1.77
CA GLY A 125 -1.65 9.27 -2.56
C GLY A 125 -2.39 9.39 -3.90
N CYS A 126 -1.75 9.00 -5.01
CA CYS A 126 -2.37 8.94 -6.32
C CYS A 126 -2.06 7.59 -6.98
N VAL A 127 -3.09 6.93 -7.49
CA VAL A 127 -2.97 5.61 -8.11
C VAL A 127 -3.63 5.61 -9.46
N VAL A 128 -2.93 5.06 -10.46
CA VAL A 128 -3.48 4.76 -11.80
C VAL A 128 -3.84 3.29 -11.84
N LEU A 129 -5.10 3.00 -12.00
CA LEU A 129 -5.69 1.66 -11.95
C LEU A 129 -6.30 1.28 -13.30
N ALA A 130 -5.91 0.14 -13.86
CA ALA A 130 -6.60 -0.44 -15.01
C ALA A 130 -7.78 -1.28 -14.52
N PRO A 131 -9.03 -0.99 -14.96
CA PRO A 131 -10.17 -1.84 -14.67
C PRO A 131 -10.08 -3.17 -15.42
N PRO A 132 -10.76 -4.24 -14.92
CA PRO A 132 -10.80 -5.52 -15.61
C PRO A 132 -11.55 -5.39 -16.94
N VAL A 133 -11.02 -6.05 -17.98
CA VAL A 133 -11.63 -6.07 -19.32
C VAL A 133 -12.93 -6.88 -19.34
N VAL A 134 -13.00 -7.90 -18.48
CA VAL A 134 -14.16 -8.80 -18.36
C VAL A 134 -14.63 -8.90 -16.93
N ALA A 135 -15.89 -9.18 -16.72
CA ALA A 135 -16.44 -9.40 -15.38
C ALA A 135 -15.66 -10.49 -14.63
N GLY A 136 -15.24 -10.21 -13.41
CA GLY A 136 -14.40 -11.09 -12.59
C GLY A 136 -12.92 -11.11 -12.97
N GLY A 137 -12.50 -10.31 -13.93
CA GLY A 137 -11.09 -10.09 -14.25
C GLY A 137 -10.36 -9.29 -13.17
N LYS A 138 -9.10 -8.98 -13.44
CA LYS A 138 -8.20 -8.36 -12.46
C LYS A 138 -8.10 -6.86 -12.67
N PHE A 139 -8.16 -6.11 -11.57
CA PHE A 139 -7.68 -4.74 -11.50
C PHE A 139 -6.16 -4.74 -11.45
N ARG A 140 -5.52 -3.77 -12.11
CA ARG A 140 -4.05 -3.66 -12.13
C ARG A 140 -3.63 -2.26 -11.73
N ILE A 141 -2.81 -2.13 -10.68
CA ILE A 141 -2.18 -0.86 -10.33
C ILE A 141 -1.00 -0.64 -11.26
N LEU A 142 -1.17 0.25 -12.25
CA LEU A 142 -0.15 0.53 -13.27
C LEU A 142 0.91 1.50 -12.76
N GLU A 143 0.48 2.53 -12.02
CA GLU A 143 1.37 3.59 -11.55
C GLU A 143 0.87 4.13 -10.21
N ARG A 144 1.79 4.55 -9.35
CA ARG A 144 1.49 5.12 -8.05
C ARG A 144 2.42 6.28 -7.72
N HIS A 145 1.89 7.27 -7.03
CA HIS A 145 2.64 8.44 -6.58
C HIS A 145 2.29 8.77 -5.14
N GLN A 146 3.28 9.18 -4.40
CA GLN A 146 3.13 9.80 -3.09
C GLN A 146 3.81 11.17 -3.09
N TRP A 147 3.06 12.21 -2.73
CA TRP A 147 3.56 13.59 -2.71
C TRP A 147 3.52 14.14 -1.30
N LYS A 148 4.69 14.31 -0.69
CA LYS A 148 4.81 14.87 0.65
C LYS A 148 5.08 16.36 0.58
N GLY A 149 4.28 17.16 1.32
CA GLY A 149 4.48 18.60 1.42
C GLY A 149 4.27 19.41 0.13
N MET A 150 3.60 18.81 -0.87
CA MET A 150 3.30 19.45 -2.15
C MET A 150 2.00 20.25 -2.06
N ASP A 151 1.97 21.47 -2.57
CA ASP A 151 0.76 22.27 -2.66
C ASP A 151 -0.25 21.72 -3.67
N PHE A 152 -1.53 22.08 -3.55
CA PHE A 152 -2.61 21.54 -4.37
C PHE A 152 -2.47 21.81 -5.87
N ALA A 153 -1.95 22.98 -6.28
CA ALA A 153 -1.78 23.29 -7.68
C ALA A 153 -0.75 22.37 -8.38
N PRO A 154 0.47 22.11 -7.84
CA PRO A 154 1.37 21.09 -8.34
C PRO A 154 0.80 19.68 -8.33
N GLN A 155 0.00 19.32 -7.30
CA GLN A 155 -0.67 18.02 -7.25
C GLN A 155 -1.66 17.87 -8.41
N ALA A 156 -2.52 18.85 -8.64
CA ALA A 156 -3.46 18.87 -9.77
C ALA A 156 -2.75 18.82 -11.12
N GLU A 157 -1.63 19.54 -11.26
CA GLU A 157 -0.78 19.50 -12.47
C GLU A 157 -0.17 18.12 -12.70
N SER A 158 0.23 17.42 -11.64
CA SER A 158 0.72 16.05 -11.75
C SER A 158 -0.39 15.09 -12.25
N ILE A 159 -1.62 15.26 -11.75
CA ILE A 159 -2.78 14.50 -12.23
C ILE A 159 -3.07 14.85 -13.70
N ARG A 160 -2.97 16.13 -14.11
CA ARG A 160 -3.15 16.54 -15.50
C ARG A 160 -2.17 15.80 -16.44
N LYS A 161 -0.90 15.69 -16.06
CA LYS A 161 0.09 14.93 -16.83
C LYS A 161 -0.26 13.45 -16.97
N LEU A 162 -0.89 12.85 -15.93
CA LEU A 162 -1.39 11.47 -16.05
C LEU A 162 -2.52 11.36 -17.06
N THR A 163 -3.40 12.38 -17.18
CA THR A 163 -4.45 12.38 -18.22
C THR A 163 -3.90 12.56 -19.65
N GLU A 164 -2.68 13.07 -19.78
CA GLU A 164 -1.98 13.14 -21.07
C GLU A 164 -1.25 11.82 -21.42
N LYS A 165 -0.83 11.10 -20.38
CA LYS A 165 -0.09 9.83 -20.48
C LYS A 165 -1.00 8.62 -20.70
N TYR A 166 -2.21 8.64 -20.14
CA TYR A 166 -3.16 7.53 -20.15
C TYR A 166 -4.52 7.93 -20.71
N ASN A 167 -5.25 6.95 -21.25
CA ASN A 167 -6.66 7.12 -21.60
C ASN A 167 -7.52 7.05 -20.31
N VAL A 168 -7.66 8.19 -19.61
CA VAL A 168 -8.36 8.25 -18.34
C VAL A 168 -9.87 8.36 -18.55
N GLU A 169 -10.62 7.37 -18.06
CA GLU A 169 -12.11 7.38 -18.09
C GLU A 169 -12.74 7.83 -16.78
N TYR A 170 -12.02 7.72 -15.67
CA TYR A 170 -12.53 8.05 -14.33
C TYR A 170 -11.45 8.67 -13.47
N ILE A 171 -11.82 9.74 -12.75
CA ILE A 171 -10.98 10.30 -11.67
C ILE A 171 -11.86 10.42 -10.42
N GLY A 172 -11.52 9.67 -9.36
CA GLY A 172 -12.13 9.76 -8.03
C GLY A 172 -11.19 10.48 -7.07
N ILE A 173 -11.70 11.48 -6.36
CA ILE A 173 -10.90 12.32 -5.46
C ILE A 173 -11.59 12.39 -4.10
N ASP A 174 -10.87 12.10 -3.02
CA ASP A 174 -11.40 12.43 -1.70
C ASP A 174 -11.54 13.95 -1.55
N ALA A 175 -12.78 14.40 -1.54
CA ALA A 175 -13.13 15.80 -1.33
C ALA A 175 -13.54 16.09 0.13
N THR A 176 -13.11 15.28 1.09
CA THR A 176 -13.34 15.51 2.51
C THR A 176 -12.46 16.68 2.98
N GLY A 177 -13.03 17.67 3.61
CA GLY A 177 -12.29 18.81 4.17
C GLY A 177 -11.46 19.56 3.14
N LEU A 178 -10.14 19.48 3.21
CA LEU A 178 -9.21 20.21 2.34
C LEU A 178 -9.20 19.71 0.88
N GLY A 179 -9.62 18.48 0.63
CA GLY A 179 -9.65 17.89 -0.71
C GLY A 179 -10.54 18.60 -1.71
N VAL A 180 -11.52 19.40 -1.24
CA VAL A 180 -12.38 20.25 -2.11
C VAL A 180 -11.54 21.18 -2.99
N GLY A 181 -10.45 21.73 -2.47
CA GLY A 181 -9.61 22.67 -3.22
C GLY A 181 -8.94 22.03 -4.43
N VAL A 182 -8.31 20.87 -4.24
CA VAL A 182 -7.65 20.14 -5.34
C VAL A 182 -8.68 19.56 -6.31
N PHE A 183 -9.84 19.10 -5.81
CA PHE A 183 -10.93 18.64 -6.64
C PHE A 183 -11.41 19.70 -7.63
N GLN A 184 -11.54 20.96 -7.19
CA GLN A 184 -11.91 22.07 -8.08
C GLN A 184 -10.83 22.32 -9.16
N LEU A 185 -9.57 22.25 -8.80
CA LEU A 185 -8.45 22.38 -9.74
C LEU A 185 -8.49 21.26 -10.80
N VAL A 186 -8.68 20.02 -10.38
CA VAL A 186 -8.78 18.88 -11.31
C VAL A 186 -10.00 19.01 -12.23
N ARG A 187 -11.15 19.44 -11.70
CA ARG A 187 -12.36 19.67 -12.53
C ARG A 187 -12.18 20.72 -13.61
N SER A 188 -11.27 21.65 -13.46
CA SER A 188 -11.00 22.69 -14.47
C SER A 188 -10.48 22.10 -15.78
N PHE A 189 -9.76 20.99 -15.76
CA PHE A 189 -9.25 20.29 -16.95
C PHE A 189 -9.90 18.92 -17.19
N TYR A 190 -10.50 18.33 -16.15
CA TYR A 190 -11.25 17.07 -16.25
C TYR A 190 -12.63 17.21 -15.59
N PRO A 191 -13.63 17.79 -16.30
CA PRO A 191 -14.95 18.10 -15.73
C PRO A 191 -15.75 16.91 -15.21
N ALA A 192 -15.43 15.69 -15.69
CA ALA A 192 -16.06 14.44 -15.27
C ALA A 192 -15.52 13.88 -13.94
N ALA A 193 -14.52 14.51 -13.32
CA ALA A 193 -13.99 14.08 -12.02
C ALA A 193 -15.11 13.97 -10.97
N ARG A 194 -15.01 12.96 -10.11
CA ARG A 194 -15.99 12.66 -9.06
C ARG A 194 -15.41 12.98 -7.69
N ASP A 195 -16.18 13.71 -6.90
CA ASP A 195 -15.91 13.91 -5.49
C ASP A 195 -16.39 12.69 -4.68
N ILE A 196 -15.50 12.15 -3.88
CA ILE A 196 -15.80 11.08 -2.94
C ILE A 196 -15.66 11.68 -1.54
N ARG A 197 -16.63 11.47 -0.68
CA ARG A 197 -16.56 11.92 0.71
C ARG A 197 -16.35 10.72 1.62
N TYR A 198 -15.23 10.69 2.32
CA TYR A 198 -14.85 9.59 3.20
C TYR A 198 -15.63 9.61 4.53
N THR A 199 -16.95 9.48 4.43
CA THR A 199 -17.79 9.22 5.61
C THR A 199 -17.49 7.82 6.18
N PRO A 200 -17.80 7.52 7.44
CA PRO A 200 -17.64 6.19 8.01
C PRO A 200 -18.29 5.08 7.17
N GLU A 201 -19.47 5.35 6.60
CA GLU A 201 -20.18 4.42 5.74
C GLU A 201 -19.46 4.21 4.42
N MET A 202 -18.96 5.27 3.79
CA MET A 202 -18.19 5.20 2.55
C MET A 202 -16.88 4.43 2.77
N LYS A 203 -16.11 4.74 3.82
CA LYS A 203 -14.90 4.00 4.19
C LYS A 203 -15.20 2.52 4.40
N THR A 204 -16.30 2.20 5.06
CA THR A 204 -16.73 0.80 5.26
C THR A 204 -17.03 0.12 3.93
N ALA A 205 -17.77 0.77 3.02
CA ALA A 205 -18.09 0.21 1.71
C ALA A 205 -16.83 -0.03 0.86
N MET A 206 -15.90 0.94 0.84
CA MET A 206 -14.63 0.85 0.12
C MET A 206 -13.78 -0.32 0.64
N VAL A 207 -13.58 -0.40 1.96
CA VAL A 207 -12.78 -1.47 2.58
C VAL A 207 -13.40 -2.84 2.35
N LEU A 208 -14.72 -3.00 2.48
CA LEU A 208 -15.38 -4.28 2.24
C LEU A 208 -15.25 -4.70 0.76
N LYS A 209 -15.35 -3.75 -0.17
CA LYS A 209 -15.15 -4.01 -1.59
C LYS A 209 -13.71 -4.41 -1.90
N ALA A 210 -12.74 -3.68 -1.36
CA ALA A 210 -11.33 -4.00 -1.54
C ALA A 210 -10.98 -5.38 -0.96
N LYS A 211 -11.53 -5.74 0.22
CA LYS A 211 -11.36 -7.09 0.80
C LYS A 211 -11.88 -8.18 -0.13
N ASP A 212 -13.04 -8.00 -0.72
CA ASP A 212 -13.59 -8.98 -1.67
C ASP A 212 -12.67 -9.13 -2.89
N VAL A 213 -12.22 -8.02 -3.47
CA VAL A 213 -11.33 -8.00 -4.64
C VAL A 213 -9.99 -8.68 -4.33
N ILE A 214 -9.35 -8.33 -3.19
CA ILE A 214 -8.05 -8.88 -2.78
C ILE A 214 -8.16 -10.37 -2.47
N ARG A 215 -9.16 -10.80 -1.69
CA ARG A 215 -9.38 -12.21 -1.35
C ARG A 215 -9.59 -13.09 -2.56
N ARG A 216 -10.24 -12.57 -3.57
CA ARG A 216 -10.47 -13.28 -4.84
C ARG A 216 -9.26 -13.25 -5.75
N GLY A 217 -8.15 -12.60 -5.37
CA GLY A 217 -6.98 -12.42 -6.23
C GLY A 217 -7.27 -11.60 -7.47
N CYS A 218 -8.25 -10.69 -7.39
CA CYS A 218 -8.66 -9.81 -8.49
C CYS A 218 -7.99 -8.44 -8.46
N LEU A 219 -6.95 -8.24 -7.65
CA LEU A 219 -6.04 -7.09 -7.68
C LEU A 219 -4.65 -7.58 -8.05
N GLU A 220 -3.96 -6.84 -8.92
CA GLU A 220 -2.54 -7.06 -9.21
C GLU A 220 -1.76 -5.76 -9.10
N TYR A 221 -0.54 -5.85 -8.57
CA TYR A 221 0.43 -4.77 -8.54
C TYR A 221 1.86 -5.32 -8.51
N ASP A 222 2.80 -4.50 -8.89
CA ASP A 222 4.21 -4.91 -8.98
C ASP A 222 4.77 -5.37 -7.64
N VAL A 223 5.51 -6.46 -7.63
CA VAL A 223 6.12 -7.04 -6.43
C VAL A 223 7.06 -6.06 -5.72
N SER A 224 7.64 -5.10 -6.44
CA SER A 224 8.47 -4.03 -5.86
C SER A 224 7.67 -2.92 -5.18
N ALA A 225 6.34 -2.89 -5.35
CA ALA A 225 5.44 -1.89 -4.79
C ALA A 225 5.12 -2.15 -3.29
N THR A 226 6.17 -2.21 -2.47
CA THR A 226 6.05 -2.46 -1.02
C THR A 226 5.28 -1.37 -0.28
N ASP A 227 5.27 -0.15 -0.82
CA ASP A 227 4.49 0.99 -0.36
C ASP A 227 2.98 0.76 -0.48
N ILE A 228 2.48 0.13 -1.57
CA ILE A 228 1.09 -0.31 -1.70
C ILE A 228 0.75 -1.31 -0.60
N THR A 229 1.57 -2.33 -0.43
CA THR A 229 1.37 -3.36 0.60
C THR A 229 1.31 -2.74 2.00
N SER A 230 2.30 -1.92 2.35
CA SER A 230 2.35 -1.23 3.64
C SER A 230 1.14 -0.33 3.87
N SER A 231 0.69 0.36 2.82
CA SER A 231 -0.49 1.23 2.86
C SER A 231 -1.78 0.45 3.16
N PHE A 232 -2.00 -0.69 2.52
CA PHE A 232 -3.13 -1.57 2.85
C PHE A 232 -3.02 -2.15 4.26
N MET A 233 -1.83 -2.60 4.66
CA MET A 233 -1.61 -3.16 5.99
C MET A 233 -1.78 -2.13 7.11
N ALA A 234 -1.65 -0.84 6.83
CA ALA A 234 -1.87 0.23 7.80
C ALA A 234 -3.34 0.43 8.18
N ILE A 235 -4.29 -0.09 7.40
CA ILE A 235 -5.72 0.10 7.66
C ILE A 235 -6.17 -0.79 8.82
N ARG A 236 -6.80 -0.15 9.81
CA ARG A 236 -7.35 -0.77 11.01
C ARG A 236 -8.83 -0.49 11.14
N LYS A 237 -9.55 -1.43 11.74
CA LYS A 237 -10.93 -1.21 12.16
C LYS A 237 -10.93 -0.47 13.49
N THR A 238 -11.65 0.63 13.57
CA THR A 238 -11.79 1.44 14.77
C THR A 238 -13.26 1.76 15.05
N MET A 239 -13.54 2.35 16.19
CA MET A 239 -14.88 2.85 16.50
C MET A 239 -14.94 4.35 16.19
N THR A 240 -16.07 4.81 15.67
CA THR A 240 -16.32 6.25 15.54
C THR A 240 -16.22 6.95 16.88
N SER A 241 -15.93 8.23 16.89
CA SER A 241 -15.82 9.04 18.11
C SER A 241 -17.07 8.97 19.01
N SER A 242 -18.23 8.69 18.42
CA SER A 242 -19.48 8.44 19.16
C SER A 242 -19.59 7.04 19.78
N GLY A 243 -18.67 6.12 19.46
CA GLY A 243 -18.70 4.72 19.89
C GLY A 243 -19.86 3.88 19.34
N ARG A 244 -20.66 4.43 18.42
CA ARG A 244 -21.89 3.79 17.94
C ARG A 244 -21.72 2.93 16.69
N SER A 245 -20.68 3.17 15.90
CA SER A 245 -20.41 2.43 14.67
C SER A 245 -18.93 2.17 14.48
N ALA A 246 -18.60 1.09 13.82
CA ALA A 246 -17.24 0.81 13.39
C ALA A 246 -16.92 1.61 12.12
N THR A 247 -15.67 2.03 11.99
CA THR A 247 -15.11 2.66 10.80
C THR A 247 -13.72 2.10 10.55
N TYR A 248 -13.03 2.64 9.55
CA TYR A 248 -11.66 2.24 9.21
C TYR A 248 -10.78 3.48 9.11
N GLU A 249 -9.58 3.38 9.67
CA GLU A 249 -8.59 4.45 9.69
C GLU A 249 -7.18 3.88 9.50
N ALA A 250 -6.24 4.72 9.09
CA ALA A 250 -4.82 4.37 9.12
C ALA A 250 -4.31 4.36 10.57
N SER A 251 -3.44 3.42 10.91
CA SER A 251 -2.70 3.50 12.16
C SER A 251 -1.76 4.72 12.11
N ARG A 252 -1.84 5.59 13.11
CA ARG A 252 -1.00 6.78 13.22
C ARG A 252 0.32 6.44 13.90
N SER A 253 1.22 5.72 13.25
CA SER A 253 2.62 5.67 13.66
C SER A 253 3.42 6.60 12.74
N GLU A 254 4.34 7.40 13.28
CA GLU A 254 5.14 8.37 12.51
C GLU A 254 5.98 7.73 11.39
N GLU A 255 6.17 6.42 11.43
CA GLU A 255 6.94 5.64 10.43
C GLU A 255 6.06 4.76 9.54
N ALA A 256 4.79 4.49 9.91
CA ALA A 256 3.89 3.77 9.05
C ALA A 256 3.41 4.72 7.96
N SER A 257 3.67 4.36 6.72
CA SER A 257 3.05 4.95 5.54
C SER A 257 1.57 5.20 5.85
N HIS A 258 1.16 6.47 5.81
CA HIS A 258 -0.25 6.82 5.82
C HIS A 258 -0.93 5.97 4.75
N ALA A 259 -2.12 5.44 5.01
CA ALA A 259 -2.80 4.54 4.09
C ALA A 259 -3.28 5.22 2.78
N ASP A 260 -2.62 6.31 2.37
CA ASP A 260 -3.02 7.20 1.27
C ASP A 260 -3.10 6.43 -0.06
N LEU A 261 -2.12 5.55 -0.34
CA LEU A 261 -2.15 4.73 -1.55
C LEU A 261 -3.27 3.68 -1.51
N ALA A 262 -3.56 3.11 -0.34
CA ALA A 262 -4.67 2.17 -0.20
C ALA A 262 -6.02 2.89 -0.36
N TRP A 263 -6.20 4.08 0.24
CA TRP A 263 -7.40 4.89 0.06
C TRP A 263 -7.56 5.34 -1.39
N ALA A 264 -6.48 5.78 -2.04
CA ALA A 264 -6.48 6.12 -3.46
C ALA A 264 -6.76 4.91 -4.38
N THR A 265 -6.46 3.68 -3.95
CA THR A 265 -6.73 2.46 -4.72
C THR A 265 -8.21 2.02 -4.61
N MET A 266 -8.85 2.26 -3.48
CA MET A 266 -10.23 1.87 -3.16
C MET A 266 -11.27 2.81 -3.72
#